data_95742168ee15bf0f1854105b5f6280ee
#
_entry.id   95742168ee15bf0f1854105b5f6280ee
#
_cell.length_a   1.000
_cell.length_b   1.000
_cell.length_c   1.000
_cell.angle_alpha   90.00
_cell.angle_beta   90.00
_cell.angle_gamma   90.00
#
_symmetry.space_group_name_H-M   'P 1'
#
loop_
_entity.id
_entity.type
_entity.pdbx_description
1 polymer ?
#
loop_
_entity_poly.entity_id
_entity_poly.type
_entity_poly.pdbx_seq_one_letter_code
_entity_poly.pdbx_strand_id
1 'polypeptide(L)'
;MRKRLVISISVSIYLLLSIWPCILCQSSFAEVKGKEEPVQGGTYRRPLEFMPRTLDPVLAADIYSVSVIHQLFDGLVQFDQNLNVIPAIAKSWKISHDGLTYTFFLREGVKFHNRREVTAEDFVYSFSRIIDPKNKSIAASLLEKVSGFKEFQDGKTNSVEGFKSVERYILEIKLSDPFYPLISALGTIHFKVVPKEEVEKSGSAFAKRPIGTGPFKFVSMKEREEIILAANPDYFEGRPYLDRIAFKIFHGAPREKILKEFKERSLEESFVPPEEMGEVVKGKPYLFLQKPILSLRFYGLNSLSKPLDNQNLRKAINFAIDKKAIVSEIHNNQFHLSKGILPPGMPGFDPGKNPYPYDEARAAGFMSEAGFPKGEGLSSLEIWSASKSEAAQKELNEIRSQLSRIGIQCVIHFETDWPKFESMLRSNKAPVFIYAWYADFPDPDNFLGILFHSKSKNNYIAYHNPEVDRLLDQARAERDYLKRMAMYRKIEKMILEDAPIVPMINHLFQMVYQPYVKGVEVNALGGPYIPMKKIWLKKRE
;
A
#
# COMPACT_ATOMS: atom_id res chain seq x y z
N MET A 1 7.75 41.52 68.27
CA MET A 1 9.06 41.63 68.96
C MET A 1 10.05 40.65 68.33
N ARG A 2 11.28 41.15 68.09
CA ARG A 2 12.54 40.44 67.78
C ARG A 2 12.64 39.70 66.43
N LYS A 3 13.64 39.89 65.69
CA LYS A 3 14.77 40.79 65.42
C LYS A 3 15.53 40.14 64.23
N ARG A 4 15.90 40.93 63.26
CA ARG A 4 16.77 40.61 62.11
C ARG A 4 18.14 40.12 62.60
N LEU A 5 18.76 39.22 61.85
CA LEU A 5 20.21 39.11 61.77
C LEU A 5 20.67 38.95 60.31
N VAL A 6 21.37 39.96 59.83
CA VAL A 6 22.10 39.99 58.59
C VAL A 6 23.54 39.54 58.90
N ILE A 7 24.06 38.58 58.18
CA ILE A 7 25.48 38.26 58.17
C ILE A 7 26.00 38.44 56.76
N SER A 8 26.83 39.48 56.63
CA SER A 8 27.65 39.77 55.48
C SER A 8 28.98 38.99 55.62
N ILE A 9 29.36 38.25 54.58
CA ILE A 9 30.71 37.67 54.51
C ILE A 9 31.31 38.13 53.18
N SER A 10 32.29 39.03 53.32
CA SER A 10 33.22 39.45 52.31
C SER A 10 34.26 38.35 52.08
N VAL A 11 34.50 37.95 50.83
CA VAL A 11 35.61 37.10 50.46
C VAL A 11 36.43 37.83 49.38
N SER A 12 37.68 38.04 49.75
CA SER A 12 38.70 38.73 48.96
C SER A 12 39.16 37.90 47.78
N ILE A 13 39.34 38.58 46.65
CA ILE A 13 39.86 38.06 45.39
C ILE A 13 41.41 37.96 45.51
N TYR A 14 41.96 36.76 45.30
CA TYR A 14 43.36 36.58 44.91
C TYR A 14 43.46 36.26 43.42
N LEU A 15 44.02 37.21 42.66
CA LEU A 15 44.45 36.97 41.27
C LEU A 15 45.72 36.13 41.28
N LEU A 16 45.66 34.94 40.67
CA LEU A 16 46.85 34.25 40.20
C LEU A 16 46.76 34.09 38.67
N LEU A 17 47.56 34.88 37.99
CA LEU A 17 47.87 34.75 36.57
C LEU A 17 48.70 33.49 36.34
N SER A 18 48.09 32.48 35.71
CA SER A 18 48.81 31.38 35.07
C SER A 18 48.58 31.45 33.57
N ILE A 19 49.63 31.79 32.86
CA ILE A 19 49.71 31.80 31.39
C ILE A 19 49.66 30.36 30.89
N TRP A 20 48.59 29.99 30.20
CA TRP A 20 48.51 28.73 29.43
C TRP A 20 48.44 29.08 27.95
N PRO A 21 49.23 28.40 27.09
CA PRO A 21 49.24 28.72 25.65
C PRO A 21 47.91 28.34 25.02
N CYS A 22 47.36 29.28 24.30
CA CYS A 22 46.17 29.16 23.48
C CYS A 22 46.47 28.17 22.31
N ILE A 23 46.15 26.88 22.47
CA ILE A 23 46.06 25.96 21.34
C ILE A 23 44.83 26.41 20.52
N LEU A 24 45.10 27.00 19.37
CA LEU A 24 44.12 27.26 18.32
C LEU A 24 43.40 25.97 17.97
N CYS A 25 42.24 25.75 18.60
CA CYS A 25 41.30 24.77 18.17
C CYS A 25 40.70 25.29 16.86
N GLN A 26 41.27 24.93 15.72
CA GLN A 26 40.62 25.03 14.44
C GLN A 26 39.33 24.19 14.49
N SER A 27 38.22 24.78 14.88
CA SER A 27 36.92 24.23 14.60
C SER A 27 36.79 24.18 13.08
N SER A 28 37.01 22.98 12.51
CA SER A 28 36.55 22.68 11.17
C SER A 28 35.04 22.86 11.18
N PHE A 29 34.58 24.00 10.69
CA PHE A 29 33.20 24.18 10.28
C PHE A 29 32.97 23.09 9.22
N ALA A 30 32.32 22.00 9.61
CA ALA A 30 31.71 21.09 8.64
C ALA A 30 30.78 21.98 7.81
N GLU A 31 31.15 22.20 6.57
CA GLU A 31 30.36 22.88 5.57
C GLU A 31 28.97 22.23 5.58
N VAL A 32 27.98 22.93 6.12
CA VAL A 32 26.57 22.52 5.99
C VAL A 32 26.32 22.54 4.50
N LYS A 33 26.39 21.35 3.88
CA LYS A 33 26.02 21.20 2.46
C LYS A 33 24.65 21.83 2.31
N GLY A 34 24.59 23.01 1.66
CA GLY A 34 23.38 23.72 1.40
C GLY A 34 22.36 22.77 0.76
N LYS A 35 21.09 22.89 1.15
CA LYS A 35 20.01 22.13 0.49
C LYS A 35 20.12 22.40 -1.01
N GLU A 36 20.40 21.34 -1.79
CA GLU A 36 20.41 21.44 -3.25
C GLU A 36 19.03 21.93 -3.70
N GLU A 37 18.98 23.02 -4.46
CA GLU A 37 17.72 23.55 -4.99
C GLU A 37 17.25 22.75 -6.19
N PRO A 38 15.93 22.45 -6.29
CA PRO A 38 15.37 21.73 -7.42
C PRO A 38 15.58 22.49 -8.74
N VAL A 39 16.01 21.77 -9.76
CA VAL A 39 16.24 22.32 -11.11
C VAL A 39 15.11 21.85 -12.04
N GLN A 40 14.60 22.76 -12.86
CA GLN A 40 13.65 22.42 -13.91
C GLN A 40 14.35 21.86 -15.14
N GLY A 41 13.70 20.87 -15.79
CA GLY A 41 14.14 20.32 -17.05
C GLY A 41 14.39 18.81 -17.01
N GLY A 42 14.66 18.28 -18.20
CA GLY A 42 15.06 16.90 -18.43
C GLY A 42 13.92 15.89 -18.58
N THR A 43 14.32 14.70 -19.03
CA THR A 43 13.43 13.55 -19.21
C THR A 43 13.77 12.47 -18.22
N TYR A 44 12.79 12.02 -17.45
CA TYR A 44 12.89 10.88 -16.56
C TYR A 44 12.41 9.61 -17.25
N ARG A 45 13.28 8.61 -17.38
CA ARG A 45 12.99 7.33 -18.05
C ARG A 45 12.79 6.26 -16.99
N ARG A 46 11.53 5.79 -16.89
CA ARG A 46 11.09 4.78 -15.95
C ARG A 46 10.80 3.46 -16.64
N PRO A 47 11.34 2.32 -16.18
CA PRO A 47 10.99 1.02 -16.75
C PRO A 47 9.61 0.57 -16.28
N LEU A 48 8.83 -0.03 -17.19
CA LEU A 48 7.65 -0.83 -16.90
C LEU A 48 7.87 -2.25 -17.43
N GLU A 49 7.66 -3.27 -16.60
CA GLU A 49 7.82 -4.66 -17.03
C GLU A 49 6.77 -5.06 -18.07
N PHE A 50 5.58 -4.45 -18.02
CA PHE A 50 4.51 -4.68 -18.99
C PHE A 50 3.81 -3.38 -19.39
N MET A 51 3.14 -3.44 -20.54
CA MET A 51 2.30 -2.35 -21.02
C MET A 51 1.09 -2.16 -20.10
N PRO A 52 0.74 -0.92 -19.69
CA PRO A 52 -0.53 -0.62 -19.05
C PRO A 52 -1.72 -1.15 -19.87
N ARG A 53 -2.65 -1.83 -19.21
CA ARG A 53 -3.86 -2.32 -19.87
C ARG A 53 -4.81 -1.20 -20.24
N THR A 54 -4.79 -0.14 -19.47
CA THR A 54 -5.65 1.03 -19.62
C THR A 54 -5.01 2.26 -19.00
N LEU A 55 -5.37 3.45 -19.50
CA LEU A 55 -5.10 4.71 -18.83
C LEU A 55 -6.40 5.39 -18.34
N ASP A 56 -7.54 4.68 -18.38
CA ASP A 56 -8.78 5.13 -17.76
C ASP A 56 -8.81 4.71 -16.28
N PRO A 57 -8.90 5.66 -15.32
CA PRO A 57 -8.86 5.36 -13.89
C PRO A 57 -9.89 4.33 -13.44
N VAL A 58 -11.10 4.36 -13.97
CA VAL A 58 -12.19 3.48 -13.55
C VAL A 58 -11.94 2.00 -13.89
N LEU A 59 -11.12 1.74 -14.92
CA LEU A 59 -10.80 0.41 -15.43
C LEU A 59 -9.45 -0.13 -14.92
N ALA A 60 -8.69 0.66 -14.17
CA ALA A 60 -7.35 0.28 -13.72
C ALA A 60 -7.41 -0.91 -12.75
N ALA A 61 -6.67 -1.98 -13.06
CA ALA A 61 -6.59 -3.19 -12.25
C ALA A 61 -5.16 -3.77 -12.18
N ASP A 62 -4.16 -3.00 -12.62
CA ASP A 62 -2.75 -3.41 -12.62
C ASP A 62 -1.82 -2.26 -12.26
N ILE A 63 -0.66 -2.60 -11.70
CA ILE A 63 0.33 -1.64 -11.18
C ILE A 63 0.94 -0.75 -12.27
N TYR A 64 0.98 -1.19 -13.52
CA TYR A 64 1.54 -0.45 -14.65
C TYR A 64 0.59 0.66 -15.08
N SER A 65 -0.72 0.34 -15.18
CA SER A 65 -1.80 1.32 -15.36
C SER A 65 -1.78 2.36 -14.24
N VAL A 66 -1.71 1.94 -12.97
CA VAL A 66 -1.66 2.83 -11.80
C VAL A 66 -0.48 3.79 -11.88
N SER A 67 0.72 3.31 -12.27
CA SER A 67 1.94 4.13 -12.35
C SER A 67 1.82 5.31 -13.31
N VAL A 68 1.14 5.12 -14.44
CA VAL A 68 0.95 6.17 -15.45
C VAL A 68 -0.22 7.07 -15.08
N ILE A 69 -1.37 6.49 -14.68
CA ILE A 69 -2.59 7.21 -14.31
C ILE A 69 -2.30 8.18 -13.15
N HIS A 70 -1.48 7.77 -12.17
CA HIS A 70 -1.12 8.61 -11.02
C HIS A 70 -0.43 9.93 -11.43
N GLN A 71 0.20 10.01 -12.59
CA GLN A 71 0.84 11.23 -13.10
C GLN A 71 -0.11 12.08 -13.96
N LEU A 72 -1.21 11.49 -14.44
CA LEU A 72 -2.14 12.12 -15.38
C LEU A 72 -3.38 12.73 -14.71
N PHE A 73 -3.75 12.25 -13.51
CA PHE A 73 -5.03 12.60 -12.88
C PHE A 73 -4.89 12.89 -11.40
N ASP A 74 -5.75 13.78 -10.91
CA ASP A 74 -5.97 14.02 -9.48
C ASP A 74 -7.38 13.59 -9.07
N GLY A 75 -7.56 13.41 -7.76
CA GLY A 75 -8.84 13.17 -7.11
C GLY A 75 -9.21 14.31 -6.16
N LEU A 76 -10.21 14.08 -5.30
CA LEU A 76 -10.56 15.02 -4.22
C LEU A 76 -9.42 15.18 -3.23
N VAL A 77 -8.78 14.07 -2.88
CA VAL A 77 -7.71 13.98 -1.89
C VAL A 77 -6.54 13.19 -2.45
N GLN A 78 -5.39 13.27 -1.81
CA GLN A 78 -4.17 12.52 -2.11
C GLN A 78 -3.50 12.06 -0.81
N PHE A 79 -2.40 11.29 -0.90
CA PHE A 79 -1.65 10.84 0.27
C PHE A 79 -0.31 11.56 0.36
N ASP A 80 0.12 11.86 1.60
CA ASP A 80 1.49 12.25 1.89
C ASP A 80 2.42 11.01 2.00
N GLN A 81 3.70 11.23 2.37
CA GLN A 81 4.68 10.15 2.56
C GLN A 81 4.32 9.16 3.69
N ASN A 82 3.51 9.60 4.66
CA ASN A 82 3.07 8.82 5.80
C ASN A 82 1.67 8.23 5.60
N LEU A 83 1.13 8.35 4.38
CA LEU A 83 -0.22 7.92 4.00
C LEU A 83 -1.34 8.67 4.73
N ASN A 84 -1.06 9.87 5.28
CA ASN A 84 -2.12 10.75 5.72
C ASN A 84 -2.90 11.26 4.50
N VAL A 85 -4.23 11.30 4.63
CA VAL A 85 -5.09 11.91 3.62
C VAL A 85 -4.93 13.42 3.68
N ILE A 86 -4.52 14.03 2.58
CA ILE A 86 -4.31 15.47 2.44
C ILE A 86 -5.12 16.04 1.27
N PRO A 87 -5.43 17.36 1.26
CA PRO A 87 -6.11 18.02 0.16
C PRO A 87 -5.44 17.79 -1.21
N ALA A 88 -6.27 17.59 -2.25
CA ALA A 88 -5.86 17.68 -3.65
C ALA A 88 -6.77 18.67 -4.38
N ILE A 89 -7.70 18.26 -5.26
CA ILE A 89 -8.65 19.18 -5.89
C ILE A 89 -9.66 19.72 -4.85
N ALA A 90 -10.06 18.94 -3.86
CA ALA A 90 -10.75 19.49 -2.70
C ALA A 90 -9.73 20.25 -1.81
N LYS A 91 -9.99 21.53 -1.55
CA LYS A 91 -9.18 22.32 -0.61
C LYS A 91 -9.46 21.98 0.85
N SER A 92 -10.66 21.44 1.13
CA SER A 92 -11.09 20.96 2.45
C SER A 92 -12.35 20.11 2.32
N TRP A 93 -12.72 19.43 3.39
CA TRP A 93 -13.98 18.69 3.49
C TRP A 93 -14.54 18.73 4.92
N LYS A 94 -15.82 18.44 5.04
CA LYS A 94 -16.54 18.27 6.31
C LYS A 94 -17.28 16.94 6.29
N ILE A 95 -17.38 16.31 7.44
CA ILE A 95 -18.20 15.10 7.66
C ILE A 95 -19.27 15.50 8.66
N SER A 96 -20.55 15.21 8.36
CA SER A 96 -21.67 15.47 9.25
C SER A 96 -21.48 14.72 10.59
N HIS A 97 -22.22 15.14 11.62
CA HIS A 97 -22.09 14.55 12.96
C HIS A 97 -22.46 13.06 12.97
N ASP A 98 -23.46 12.68 12.17
CA ASP A 98 -23.92 11.31 12.00
C ASP A 98 -23.00 10.46 11.09
N GLY A 99 -21.98 11.06 10.48
CA GLY A 99 -21.04 10.36 9.58
C GLY A 99 -21.61 10.00 8.22
N LEU A 100 -22.82 10.48 7.86
CA LEU A 100 -23.51 10.10 6.65
C LEU A 100 -23.25 11.03 5.46
N THR A 101 -22.87 12.29 5.69
CA THR A 101 -22.68 13.26 4.61
C THR A 101 -21.24 13.79 4.62
N TYR A 102 -20.57 13.65 3.49
CA TYR A 102 -19.24 14.20 3.22
C TYR A 102 -19.38 15.35 2.26
N THR A 103 -19.08 16.58 2.71
CA THR A 103 -19.12 17.79 1.88
C THR A 103 -17.71 18.23 1.54
N PHE A 104 -17.37 18.23 0.26
CA PHE A 104 -16.05 18.62 -0.25
C PHE A 104 -16.14 20.01 -0.88
N PHE A 105 -15.22 20.90 -0.47
CA PHE A 105 -15.05 22.24 -1.04
C PHE A 105 -13.90 22.22 -2.03
N LEU A 106 -14.21 22.35 -3.32
CA LEU A 106 -13.23 22.27 -4.39
C LEU A 106 -12.43 23.57 -4.52
N ARG A 107 -11.20 23.48 -5.04
CA ARG A 107 -10.42 24.63 -5.50
C ARG A 107 -11.03 25.16 -6.79
N GLU A 108 -11.14 26.47 -6.88
CA GLU A 108 -11.50 27.17 -8.13
C GLU A 108 -10.27 27.23 -9.04
N GLY A 109 -10.49 27.32 -10.37
CA GLY A 109 -9.43 27.45 -11.35
C GLY A 109 -8.62 26.19 -11.66
N VAL A 110 -8.94 25.04 -11.05
CA VAL A 110 -8.34 23.75 -11.42
C VAL A 110 -8.80 23.35 -12.80
N LYS A 111 -7.86 23.02 -13.71
CA LYS A 111 -8.18 22.75 -15.11
C LYS A 111 -7.81 21.32 -15.52
N PHE A 112 -8.63 20.74 -16.35
CA PHE A 112 -8.23 19.60 -17.16
C PHE A 112 -7.15 19.98 -18.18
N HIS A 113 -6.46 18.99 -18.74
CA HIS A 113 -5.43 19.21 -19.74
C HIS A 113 -5.92 19.90 -21.03
N ASN A 114 -7.23 19.82 -21.32
CA ASN A 114 -7.90 20.58 -22.40
C ASN A 114 -8.26 22.02 -22.00
N ARG A 115 -7.85 22.49 -20.81
CA ARG A 115 -8.08 23.82 -20.22
C ARG A 115 -9.50 24.08 -19.70
N ARG A 116 -10.45 23.13 -19.81
CA ARG A 116 -11.74 23.24 -19.15
C ARG A 116 -11.56 23.16 -17.63
N GLU A 117 -12.28 24.00 -16.91
CA GLU A 117 -12.25 24.01 -15.45
C GLU A 117 -13.01 22.82 -14.87
N VAL A 118 -12.48 22.24 -13.78
CA VAL A 118 -13.10 21.16 -13.02
C VAL A 118 -14.21 21.71 -12.14
N THR A 119 -15.33 21.01 -12.10
CA THR A 119 -16.49 21.33 -11.26
C THR A 119 -16.93 20.12 -10.44
N ALA A 120 -17.86 20.33 -9.50
CA ALA A 120 -18.43 19.24 -8.71
C ALA A 120 -19.18 18.21 -9.58
N GLU A 121 -19.77 18.63 -10.70
CA GLU A 121 -20.45 17.73 -11.64
C GLU A 121 -19.50 16.69 -12.26
N ASP A 122 -18.24 17.07 -12.49
CA ASP A 122 -17.24 16.14 -13.02
C ASP A 122 -16.95 15.00 -12.04
N PHE A 123 -16.97 15.26 -10.74
CA PHE A 123 -16.85 14.24 -9.72
C PHE A 123 -18.10 13.36 -9.63
N VAL A 124 -19.31 13.94 -9.71
CA VAL A 124 -20.56 13.17 -9.77
C VAL A 124 -20.51 12.20 -10.94
N TYR A 125 -20.11 12.67 -12.13
CA TYR A 125 -19.94 11.82 -13.31
C TYR A 125 -18.89 10.74 -13.09
N SER A 126 -17.70 11.11 -12.64
CA SER A 126 -16.57 10.18 -12.47
C SER A 126 -16.89 9.08 -11.47
N PHE A 127 -17.54 9.40 -10.34
CA PHE A 127 -17.89 8.43 -9.31
C PHE A 127 -19.08 7.56 -9.73
N SER A 128 -20.03 8.09 -10.48
CA SER A 128 -21.11 7.29 -11.07
C SER A 128 -20.56 6.25 -12.04
N ARG A 129 -19.49 6.57 -12.80
CA ARG A 129 -18.81 5.59 -13.66
C ARG A 129 -18.20 4.41 -12.89
N ILE A 130 -17.75 4.62 -11.65
CA ILE A 130 -17.21 3.54 -10.81
C ILE A 130 -18.32 2.54 -10.47
N ILE A 131 -19.50 3.03 -10.17
CA ILE A 131 -20.66 2.20 -9.79
C ILE A 131 -21.34 1.56 -11.01
N ASP A 132 -21.23 2.18 -12.20
CA ASP A 132 -21.88 1.68 -13.43
C ASP A 132 -21.40 0.25 -13.74
N PRO A 133 -22.31 -0.76 -13.73
CA PRO A 133 -21.96 -2.15 -13.95
C PRO A 133 -21.35 -2.41 -15.33
N LYS A 134 -21.56 -1.53 -16.31
CA LYS A 134 -20.95 -1.61 -17.64
C LYS A 134 -19.42 -1.50 -17.58
N ASN A 135 -18.88 -0.73 -16.63
CA ASN A 135 -17.44 -0.53 -16.47
C ASN A 135 -16.76 -1.67 -15.70
N LYS A 136 -17.49 -2.49 -14.95
CA LYS A 136 -16.94 -3.60 -14.15
C LYS A 136 -15.78 -3.16 -13.27
N SER A 137 -15.85 -1.95 -12.70
CA SER A 137 -14.79 -1.40 -11.87
C SER A 137 -14.60 -2.24 -10.60
N ILE A 138 -13.35 -2.59 -10.30
CA ILE A 138 -13.00 -3.31 -9.07
C ILE A 138 -13.26 -2.46 -7.81
N ALA A 139 -13.29 -1.13 -7.96
CA ALA A 139 -13.53 -0.19 -6.88
C ALA A 139 -15.02 0.06 -6.57
N ALA A 140 -15.96 -0.54 -7.33
CA ALA A 140 -17.38 -0.33 -7.12
C ALA A 140 -17.82 -0.69 -5.69
N SER A 141 -17.27 -1.76 -5.12
CA SER A 141 -17.56 -2.21 -3.75
C SER A 141 -17.17 -1.20 -2.67
N LEU A 142 -16.23 -0.30 -2.93
CA LEU A 142 -15.85 0.76 -1.98
C LEU A 142 -16.93 1.83 -1.82
N LEU A 143 -17.91 1.84 -2.72
CA LEU A 143 -19.04 2.79 -2.75
C LEU A 143 -20.38 2.12 -2.37
N GLU A 144 -20.39 0.86 -1.91
CA GLU A 144 -21.61 0.12 -1.56
C GLU A 144 -22.49 0.83 -0.51
N LYS A 145 -21.87 1.69 0.33
CA LYS A 145 -22.58 2.49 1.33
C LYS A 145 -23.09 3.84 0.81
N VAL A 146 -22.87 4.18 -0.45
CA VAL A 146 -23.39 5.40 -1.04
C VAL A 146 -24.89 5.23 -1.27
N SER A 147 -25.70 6.24 -0.87
CA SER A 147 -27.15 6.22 -1.04
C SER A 147 -27.53 6.08 -2.52
N GLY A 148 -28.44 5.16 -2.82
CA GLY A 148 -28.85 4.87 -4.20
C GLY A 148 -27.86 4.01 -5.00
N PHE A 149 -26.82 3.46 -4.36
CA PHE A 149 -25.85 2.57 -5.02
C PHE A 149 -26.53 1.37 -5.70
N LYS A 150 -27.35 0.64 -4.95
CA LYS A 150 -28.00 -0.57 -5.45
C LYS A 150 -29.03 -0.28 -6.53
N GLU A 151 -29.83 0.75 -6.33
CA GLU A 151 -30.86 1.19 -7.28
C GLU A 151 -30.24 1.54 -8.64
N PHE A 152 -29.09 2.21 -8.61
CA PHE A 152 -28.34 2.55 -9.82
C PHE A 152 -27.71 1.32 -10.47
N GLN A 153 -27.08 0.42 -9.70
CA GLN A 153 -26.53 -0.83 -10.23
C GLN A 153 -27.59 -1.75 -10.84
N ASP A 154 -28.78 -1.81 -10.23
CA ASP A 154 -29.91 -2.59 -10.72
C ASP A 154 -30.60 -1.93 -11.94
N GLY A 155 -30.16 -0.74 -12.38
CA GLY A 155 -30.74 0.00 -13.50
C GLY A 155 -32.11 0.62 -13.19
N LYS A 156 -32.49 0.76 -11.92
CA LYS A 156 -33.76 1.36 -11.49
C LYS A 156 -33.73 2.88 -11.55
N THR A 157 -32.54 3.48 -11.56
CA THR A 157 -32.32 4.94 -11.66
C THR A 157 -31.21 5.23 -12.65
N ASN A 158 -31.24 6.45 -13.24
CA ASN A 158 -30.19 6.93 -14.14
C ASN A 158 -29.11 7.76 -13.42
N SER A 159 -29.23 7.96 -12.11
CA SER A 159 -28.32 8.74 -11.28
C SER A 159 -28.17 8.12 -9.91
N VAL A 160 -27.01 8.32 -9.28
CA VAL A 160 -26.73 7.87 -7.91
C VAL A 160 -27.21 8.97 -6.95
N GLU A 161 -28.21 8.67 -6.12
CA GLU A 161 -28.81 9.64 -5.18
C GLU A 161 -27.78 10.30 -4.27
N GLY A 162 -26.78 9.51 -3.84
CA GLY A 162 -25.75 9.93 -2.89
C GLY A 162 -24.67 10.84 -3.46
N PHE A 163 -24.63 11.11 -4.76
CA PHE A 163 -23.68 12.06 -5.36
C PHE A 163 -24.40 13.32 -5.81
N LYS A 164 -24.04 14.47 -5.24
CA LYS A 164 -24.67 15.74 -5.56
C LYS A 164 -23.65 16.85 -5.76
N SER A 165 -23.76 17.55 -6.88
CA SER A 165 -23.17 18.87 -7.10
C SER A 165 -24.14 19.89 -6.49
N VAL A 166 -23.86 20.34 -5.26
CA VAL A 166 -24.72 21.31 -4.54
C VAL A 166 -24.51 22.69 -5.12
N GLU A 167 -23.26 23.04 -5.37
CA GLU A 167 -22.83 24.23 -6.06
C GLU A 167 -21.68 23.89 -7.02
N ARG A 168 -21.29 24.82 -7.88
CA ARG A 168 -20.23 24.60 -8.88
C ARG A 168 -18.96 23.96 -8.29
N TYR A 169 -18.62 24.32 -7.05
CA TYR A 169 -17.42 23.86 -6.35
C TYR A 169 -17.72 23.18 -5.02
N ILE A 170 -18.96 22.70 -4.82
CA ILE A 170 -19.35 21.97 -3.62
C ILE A 170 -19.94 20.62 -4.03
N LEU A 171 -19.23 19.56 -3.69
CA LEU A 171 -19.65 18.17 -3.88
C LEU A 171 -20.12 17.58 -2.56
N GLU A 172 -21.27 16.93 -2.56
CA GLU A 172 -21.71 16.07 -1.45
C GLU A 172 -21.72 14.60 -1.84
N ILE A 173 -21.25 13.77 -0.92
CA ILE A 173 -21.38 12.31 -0.96
C ILE A 173 -22.19 11.90 0.26
N LYS A 174 -23.37 11.32 0.03
CA LYS A 174 -24.28 10.83 1.07
C LYS A 174 -24.22 9.30 1.16
N LEU A 175 -24.07 8.79 2.37
CA LEU A 175 -24.03 7.36 2.68
C LEU A 175 -25.35 6.90 3.32
N SER A 176 -25.65 5.60 3.18
CA SER A 176 -26.74 4.90 3.90
C SER A 176 -26.33 4.57 5.34
N ASP A 177 -25.05 4.31 5.57
CA ASP A 177 -24.47 3.98 6.87
C ASP A 177 -23.10 4.65 7.03
N PRO A 178 -22.67 5.03 8.24
CA PRO A 178 -21.36 5.62 8.46
C PRO A 178 -20.23 4.68 8.01
N PHE A 179 -19.29 5.21 7.20
CA PHE A 179 -18.15 4.45 6.68
C PHE A 179 -16.92 5.36 6.58
N TYR A 180 -16.19 5.52 7.68
CA TYR A 180 -15.01 6.40 7.75
C TYR A 180 -13.81 5.96 6.88
N PRO A 181 -13.61 4.67 6.53
CA PRO A 181 -12.60 4.28 5.53
C PRO A 181 -12.79 4.92 4.16
N LEU A 182 -13.98 5.44 3.82
CA LEU A 182 -14.25 6.11 2.54
C LEU A 182 -13.24 7.20 2.22
N ILE A 183 -12.86 8.04 3.20
CA ILE A 183 -11.94 9.16 2.93
C ILE A 183 -10.57 8.68 2.44
N SER A 184 -10.07 7.56 2.97
CA SER A 184 -8.85 6.93 2.48
C SER A 184 -9.04 6.30 1.10
N ALA A 185 -10.19 5.65 0.85
CA ALA A 185 -10.50 5.09 -0.45
C ALA A 185 -10.52 6.16 -1.56
N LEU A 186 -11.07 7.35 -1.28
CA LEU A 186 -11.13 8.48 -2.22
C LEU A 186 -9.74 9.00 -2.65
N GLY A 187 -8.67 8.69 -1.93
CA GLY A 187 -7.29 9.01 -2.31
C GLY A 187 -6.70 8.09 -3.38
N THR A 188 -7.36 6.99 -3.69
CA THR A 188 -6.84 5.96 -4.59
C THR A 188 -7.04 6.30 -6.07
N ILE A 189 -6.50 5.42 -6.93
CA ILE A 189 -6.43 5.67 -8.36
C ILE A 189 -7.81 5.71 -9.05
N HIS A 190 -8.77 4.96 -8.54
CA HIS A 190 -10.10 4.84 -9.16
C HIS A 190 -10.96 6.10 -8.99
N PHE A 191 -10.67 6.91 -7.95
CA PHE A 191 -11.43 8.11 -7.61
C PHE A 191 -10.86 9.40 -8.24
N LYS A 192 -10.14 9.25 -9.35
CA LYS A 192 -9.64 10.37 -10.13
C LYS A 192 -10.76 10.98 -10.97
N VAL A 193 -10.73 12.32 -11.12
CA VAL A 193 -11.73 13.03 -11.92
C VAL A 193 -11.40 12.98 -13.41
N VAL A 194 -12.42 12.77 -14.24
CA VAL A 194 -12.33 12.74 -15.70
C VAL A 194 -13.35 13.69 -16.33
N PRO A 195 -13.04 14.32 -17.49
CA PRO A 195 -13.99 15.20 -18.21
C PRO A 195 -15.01 14.37 -18.96
N LYS A 196 -16.30 14.53 -18.63
CA LYS A 196 -17.42 13.80 -19.22
C LYS A 196 -17.40 13.84 -20.75
N GLU A 197 -17.30 15.03 -21.31
CA GLU A 197 -17.36 15.27 -22.76
C GLU A 197 -16.24 14.55 -23.53
N GLU A 198 -15.06 14.44 -22.93
CA GLU A 198 -13.93 13.75 -23.59
C GLU A 198 -14.07 12.22 -23.49
N VAL A 199 -14.59 11.73 -22.37
CA VAL A 199 -14.86 10.29 -22.19
C VAL A 199 -15.95 9.84 -23.17
N GLU A 200 -17.05 10.57 -23.26
CA GLU A 200 -18.18 10.25 -24.14
C GLU A 200 -17.80 10.38 -25.63
N LYS A 201 -17.05 11.42 -25.99
CA LYS A 201 -16.53 11.63 -27.35
C LYS A 201 -15.56 10.55 -27.79
N SER A 202 -14.65 10.14 -26.92
CA SER A 202 -13.59 9.22 -27.24
C SER A 202 -13.99 7.75 -27.08
N GLY A 203 -15.00 7.45 -26.27
CA GLY A 203 -15.40 6.09 -25.95
C GLY A 203 -14.20 5.26 -25.43
N SER A 204 -13.98 4.07 -25.98
CA SER A 204 -12.87 3.20 -25.60
C SER A 204 -11.48 3.78 -25.90
N ALA A 205 -11.37 4.76 -26.80
CA ALA A 205 -10.10 5.42 -27.12
C ALA A 205 -9.62 6.32 -25.98
N PHE A 206 -10.48 6.74 -25.05
CA PHE A 206 -10.09 7.48 -23.85
C PHE A 206 -9.04 6.73 -23.03
N ALA A 207 -9.16 5.40 -22.94
CA ALA A 207 -8.19 4.54 -22.26
C ALA A 207 -6.77 4.56 -22.86
N LYS A 208 -6.60 5.04 -24.12
CA LYS A 208 -5.31 5.15 -24.81
C LYS A 208 -4.82 6.59 -24.95
N ARG A 209 -5.71 7.59 -24.88
CA ARG A 209 -5.41 9.02 -25.02
C ARG A 209 -6.19 9.83 -23.99
N PRO A 210 -5.86 9.67 -22.70
CA PRO A 210 -6.63 10.28 -21.65
C PRO A 210 -6.38 11.80 -21.55
N ILE A 211 -7.39 12.50 -21.08
CA ILE A 211 -7.33 13.90 -20.64
C ILE A 211 -7.63 13.91 -19.14
N GLY A 212 -6.65 14.32 -18.35
CA GLY A 212 -6.74 14.40 -16.90
C GLY A 212 -6.52 15.81 -16.37
N THR A 213 -6.20 15.91 -15.09
CA THR A 213 -5.93 17.15 -14.34
C THR A 213 -4.49 17.23 -13.85
N GLY A 214 -3.75 16.12 -13.96
CA GLY A 214 -2.49 15.86 -13.27
C GLY A 214 -1.30 16.73 -13.68
N PRO A 215 -0.17 16.55 -12.96
CA PRO A 215 1.05 17.30 -13.19
C PRO A 215 1.69 17.04 -14.56
N PHE A 216 1.33 15.94 -15.22
CA PHE A 216 1.80 15.62 -16.57
C PHE A 216 0.62 15.36 -17.51
N LYS A 217 0.82 15.71 -18.79
CA LYS A 217 -0.13 15.54 -19.89
C LYS A 217 0.30 14.37 -20.77
N PHE A 218 -0.63 13.58 -21.26
CA PHE A 218 -0.37 12.55 -22.23
C PHE A 218 0.12 13.16 -23.55
N VAL A 219 1.20 12.62 -24.12
CA VAL A 219 1.76 13.03 -25.42
C VAL A 219 1.58 11.93 -26.45
N SER A 220 2.12 10.74 -26.17
CA SER A 220 2.09 9.63 -27.12
C SER A 220 2.21 8.29 -26.40
N MET A 221 1.68 7.27 -27.07
CA MET A 221 1.84 5.87 -26.71
C MET A 221 2.24 5.10 -27.96
N LYS A 222 3.43 4.52 -27.93
CA LYS A 222 3.92 3.60 -28.94
C LYS A 222 3.86 2.20 -28.37
N GLU A 223 2.95 1.39 -28.92
CA GLU A 223 2.73 0.04 -28.41
C GLU A 223 4.04 -0.74 -28.33
N ARG A 224 4.24 -1.40 -27.17
CA ARG A 224 5.42 -2.22 -26.87
C ARG A 224 6.75 -1.46 -26.76
N GLU A 225 6.78 -0.14 -26.83
CA GLU A 225 8.01 0.63 -26.72
C GLU A 225 7.98 1.62 -25.56
N GLU A 226 7.11 2.61 -25.62
CA GLU A 226 7.08 3.65 -24.59
C GLU A 226 5.77 4.44 -24.52
N ILE A 227 5.55 5.07 -23.37
CA ILE A 227 4.53 6.08 -23.15
C ILE A 227 5.23 7.37 -22.74
N ILE A 228 4.94 8.46 -23.43
CA ILE A 228 5.52 9.78 -23.17
C ILE A 228 4.48 10.70 -22.55
N LEU A 229 4.85 11.30 -21.42
CA LEU A 229 4.13 12.38 -20.79
C LEU A 229 4.98 13.65 -20.79
N ALA A 230 4.34 14.82 -20.92
CA ALA A 230 4.98 16.13 -20.80
C ALA A 230 4.47 16.89 -19.58
N ALA A 231 5.30 17.75 -19.01
CA ALA A 231 4.92 18.61 -17.92
C ALA A 231 3.65 19.42 -18.23
N ASN A 232 2.75 19.53 -17.25
CA ASN A 232 1.63 20.45 -17.31
C ASN A 232 2.04 21.81 -16.72
N PRO A 233 2.24 22.87 -17.54
CA PRO A 233 2.65 24.17 -17.01
C PRO A 233 1.56 24.84 -16.17
N ASP A 234 0.30 24.48 -16.40
CA ASP A 234 -0.87 25.05 -15.73
C ASP A 234 -1.34 24.19 -14.55
N TYR A 235 -0.47 23.30 -14.02
CA TYR A 235 -0.84 22.43 -12.90
C TYR A 235 -1.12 23.25 -11.63
N PHE A 236 -2.22 22.96 -10.94
CA PHE A 236 -2.71 23.77 -9.83
C PHE A 236 -1.79 23.82 -8.59
N GLU A 237 -0.91 22.84 -8.40
CA GLU A 237 0.12 22.84 -7.36
C GLU A 237 1.48 23.34 -7.89
N GLY A 238 1.52 23.92 -9.07
CA GLY A 238 2.74 24.40 -9.74
C GLY A 238 3.30 23.39 -10.76
N ARG A 239 3.97 23.92 -11.77
CA ARG A 239 4.61 23.10 -12.81
C ARG A 239 5.59 22.09 -12.20
N PRO A 240 5.55 20.78 -12.58
CA PRO A 240 6.54 19.81 -12.15
C PRO A 240 7.95 20.17 -12.63
N TYR A 241 8.97 19.70 -11.91
CA TYR A 241 10.37 20.01 -12.25
C TYR A 241 10.81 19.37 -13.57
N LEU A 242 10.40 18.12 -13.83
CA LEU A 242 10.71 17.39 -15.07
C LEU A 242 9.97 18.01 -16.27
N ASP A 243 10.59 18.02 -17.44
CA ASP A 243 9.90 18.35 -18.70
C ASP A 243 9.09 17.19 -19.21
N ARG A 244 9.60 15.97 -19.06
CA ARG A 244 8.99 14.74 -19.60
C ARG A 244 9.20 13.54 -18.68
N ILE A 245 8.26 12.59 -18.78
CA ILE A 245 8.42 11.22 -18.30
C ILE A 245 8.30 10.30 -19.51
N ALA A 246 9.25 9.37 -19.67
CA ALA A 246 9.21 8.31 -20.65
C ALA A 246 9.09 6.96 -19.90
N PHE A 247 7.94 6.34 -19.94
CA PHE A 247 7.76 4.97 -19.46
C PHE A 247 8.22 3.99 -20.53
N LYS A 248 9.36 3.34 -20.32
CA LYS A 248 9.95 2.35 -21.22
C LYS A 248 9.40 0.96 -20.94
N ILE A 249 8.87 0.28 -21.98
CA ILE A 249 8.18 -1.02 -21.85
C ILE A 249 9.13 -2.18 -22.15
N PHE A 250 9.25 -3.13 -21.22
CA PHE A 250 10.19 -4.25 -21.30
C PHE A 250 9.55 -5.62 -21.63
N HIS A 251 8.23 -5.72 -21.70
CA HIS A 251 7.47 -6.92 -22.10
C HIS A 251 7.82 -8.19 -21.33
N GLY A 252 7.96 -8.10 -20.01
CA GLY A 252 8.34 -9.24 -19.16
C GLY A 252 9.78 -9.69 -19.39
N ALA A 253 10.63 -8.83 -19.98
CA ALA A 253 12.05 -9.10 -20.06
C ALA A 253 12.64 -9.31 -18.66
N PRO A 254 13.69 -10.14 -18.54
CA PRO A 254 14.38 -10.34 -17.28
C PRO A 254 14.85 -9.02 -16.67
N ARG A 255 14.81 -8.92 -15.35
CA ARG A 255 15.20 -7.69 -14.60
C ARG A 255 16.66 -7.32 -14.82
N GLU A 256 17.51 -8.30 -15.14
CA GLU A 256 18.92 -8.12 -15.50
C GLU A 256 19.06 -7.23 -16.75
N LYS A 257 18.16 -7.36 -17.73
CA LYS A 257 18.13 -6.48 -18.90
C LYS A 257 17.80 -5.04 -18.52
N ILE A 258 16.82 -4.85 -17.64
CA ILE A 258 16.45 -3.51 -17.14
C ILE A 258 17.61 -2.90 -16.36
N LEU A 259 18.25 -3.68 -15.49
CA LEU A 259 19.42 -3.25 -14.73
C LEU A 259 20.62 -2.92 -15.63
N LYS A 260 20.82 -3.67 -16.72
CA LYS A 260 21.85 -3.37 -17.73
C LYS A 260 21.62 -2.00 -18.35
N GLU A 261 20.41 -1.71 -18.83
CA GLU A 261 20.08 -0.39 -19.41
C GLU A 261 20.22 0.74 -18.38
N PHE A 262 19.92 0.48 -17.11
CA PHE A 262 20.19 1.42 -16.02
C PHE A 262 21.70 1.66 -15.84
N LYS A 263 22.53 0.62 -15.80
CA LYS A 263 24.00 0.74 -15.73
C LYS A 263 24.58 1.53 -16.91
N GLU A 264 23.96 1.42 -18.09
CA GLU A 264 24.27 2.18 -19.32
C GLU A 264 23.67 3.61 -19.31
N ARG A 265 23.00 4.02 -18.23
CA ARG A 265 22.35 5.34 -18.06
C ARG A 265 21.22 5.64 -19.06
N SER A 266 20.61 4.61 -19.64
CA SER A 266 19.40 4.73 -20.47
C SER A 266 18.13 4.84 -19.65
N LEU A 267 18.20 4.55 -18.33
CA LEU A 267 17.11 4.64 -17.35
C LEU A 267 17.56 5.43 -16.11
N GLU A 268 16.64 6.15 -15.47
CA GLU A 268 16.87 6.87 -14.23
C GLU A 268 16.67 6.01 -12.98
N GLU A 269 15.94 4.89 -13.11
CA GLU A 269 15.71 3.92 -12.03
C GLU A 269 15.71 2.48 -12.56
N SER A 270 15.92 1.50 -11.67
CA SER A 270 15.84 0.07 -11.98
C SER A 270 15.47 -0.77 -10.78
N PHE A 271 14.83 -1.90 -11.05
CA PHE A 271 14.79 -3.03 -10.13
C PHE A 271 16.20 -3.62 -9.97
N VAL A 272 16.47 -4.21 -8.80
CA VAL A 272 17.73 -4.92 -8.56
C VAL A 272 17.42 -6.40 -8.39
N PRO A 273 17.94 -7.27 -9.28
CA PRO A 273 17.87 -8.72 -9.06
C PRO A 273 18.56 -9.12 -7.76
N PRO A 274 18.08 -10.16 -7.08
CA PRO A 274 18.61 -10.61 -5.79
C PRO A 274 20.11 -10.83 -5.78
N GLU A 275 20.60 -11.50 -6.79
CA GLU A 275 22.00 -11.88 -6.98
C GLU A 275 22.92 -10.67 -7.21
N GLU A 276 22.40 -9.58 -7.79
CA GLU A 276 23.17 -8.36 -8.03
C GLU A 276 23.07 -7.32 -6.89
N MET A 277 22.25 -7.58 -5.87
CA MET A 277 21.99 -6.63 -4.78
C MET A 277 23.26 -6.22 -4.05
N GLY A 278 24.16 -7.17 -3.79
CA GLY A 278 25.43 -6.92 -3.09
C GLY A 278 26.36 -5.97 -3.85
N GLU A 279 26.48 -6.13 -5.16
CA GLU A 279 27.32 -5.30 -6.02
C GLU A 279 26.71 -3.91 -6.22
N VAL A 280 25.43 -3.85 -6.54
CA VAL A 280 24.73 -2.60 -6.90
C VAL A 280 24.60 -1.68 -5.69
N VAL A 281 24.32 -2.22 -4.50
CA VAL A 281 24.09 -1.41 -3.28
C VAL A 281 25.39 -1.01 -2.60
N LYS A 282 26.44 -1.87 -2.59
CA LYS A 282 27.68 -1.61 -1.86
C LYS A 282 28.77 -0.92 -2.68
N GLY A 283 28.72 -1.04 -4.00
CA GLY A 283 29.87 -0.70 -4.85
C GLY A 283 29.76 0.57 -5.66
N LYS A 284 28.60 1.24 -5.74
CA LYS A 284 28.38 2.36 -6.66
C LYS A 284 27.60 3.51 -6.02
N PRO A 285 27.72 4.74 -6.56
CA PRO A 285 27.08 5.94 -5.98
C PRO A 285 25.56 6.01 -6.25
N TYR A 286 24.91 4.87 -6.49
CA TYR A 286 23.47 4.83 -6.70
C TYR A 286 22.70 5.09 -5.40
N LEU A 287 21.55 5.75 -5.51
CA LEU A 287 20.61 5.85 -4.41
C LEU A 287 19.76 4.57 -4.38
N PHE A 288 19.95 3.75 -3.35
CA PHE A 288 19.09 2.59 -3.10
C PHE A 288 17.97 2.95 -2.11
N LEU A 289 16.73 2.76 -2.51
CA LEU A 289 15.57 2.91 -1.65
C LEU A 289 14.91 1.55 -1.42
N GLN A 290 14.69 1.26 -0.14
CA GLN A 290 13.98 0.06 0.31
C GLN A 290 12.94 0.44 1.35
N LYS A 291 11.70 -0.03 1.19
CA LYS A 291 10.62 0.24 2.12
C LYS A 291 9.60 -0.91 2.11
N PRO A 292 9.09 -1.36 3.27
CA PRO A 292 7.92 -2.25 3.29
C PRO A 292 6.73 -1.57 2.61
N ILE A 293 5.99 -2.35 1.80
CA ILE A 293 4.73 -1.90 1.21
C ILE A 293 3.56 -2.53 1.95
N LEU A 294 2.39 -1.91 1.83
CA LEU A 294 1.16 -2.37 2.46
C LEU A 294 0.70 -3.69 1.83
N SER A 295 1.32 -4.78 2.24
CA SER A 295 1.02 -6.13 1.80
C SER A 295 1.17 -7.13 2.93
N LEU A 296 0.51 -8.26 2.81
CA LEU A 296 0.67 -9.41 3.70
C LEU A 296 0.62 -10.67 2.87
N ARG A 297 1.68 -11.49 2.90
CA ARG A 297 1.64 -12.88 2.43
C ARG A 297 1.57 -13.81 3.63
N PHE A 298 0.65 -14.77 3.58
CA PHE A 298 0.33 -15.64 4.69
C PHE A 298 -0.08 -17.04 4.21
N TYR A 299 -0.04 -18.00 5.12
CA TYR A 299 -0.74 -19.27 4.95
C TYR A 299 -2.10 -19.17 5.60
N GLY A 300 -3.17 -19.30 4.81
CA GLY A 300 -4.54 -19.40 5.31
C GLY A 300 -4.80 -20.80 5.87
N LEU A 301 -5.40 -20.87 7.05
CA LEU A 301 -5.81 -22.11 7.72
C LEU A 301 -7.33 -22.12 7.74
N ASN A 302 -7.95 -22.83 6.80
CA ASN A 302 -9.41 -22.82 6.63
C ASN A 302 -10.10 -23.38 7.87
N SER A 303 -10.81 -22.49 8.59
CA SER A 303 -11.42 -22.79 9.88
C SER A 303 -12.62 -23.76 9.80
N LEU A 304 -13.15 -24.04 8.60
CA LEU A 304 -14.20 -25.04 8.38
C LEU A 304 -13.63 -26.41 8.04
N SER A 305 -12.36 -26.51 7.64
CA SER A 305 -11.74 -27.77 7.24
C SER A 305 -11.22 -28.52 8.46
N LYS A 306 -11.69 -29.77 8.67
CA LYS A 306 -11.10 -30.64 9.69
C LYS A 306 -9.71 -31.09 9.25
N PRO A 307 -8.73 -31.15 10.16
CA PRO A 307 -8.78 -30.85 11.60
C PRO A 307 -8.48 -29.39 11.95
N LEU A 308 -8.41 -28.45 10.97
CA LEU A 308 -8.07 -27.05 11.17
C LEU A 308 -9.18 -26.23 11.86
N ASP A 309 -10.36 -26.80 12.09
CA ASP A 309 -11.39 -26.25 12.98
C ASP A 309 -10.90 -26.20 14.45
N ASN A 310 -9.88 -26.99 14.82
CA ASN A 310 -9.24 -26.96 16.12
C ASN A 310 -8.26 -25.78 16.25
N GLN A 311 -8.55 -24.81 17.12
CA GLN A 311 -7.74 -23.62 17.35
C GLN A 311 -6.32 -23.97 17.86
N ASN A 312 -6.17 -24.99 18.72
CA ASN A 312 -4.87 -25.37 19.25
C ASN A 312 -3.96 -25.95 18.15
N LEU A 313 -4.52 -26.69 17.19
CA LEU A 313 -3.76 -27.15 16.03
C LEU A 313 -3.26 -25.96 15.18
N ARG A 314 -4.11 -24.93 14.94
CA ARG A 314 -3.69 -23.74 14.23
C ARG A 314 -2.58 -22.97 14.97
N LYS A 315 -2.64 -22.91 16.30
CA LYS A 315 -1.56 -22.34 17.15
C LYS A 315 -0.29 -23.16 17.06
N ALA A 316 -0.38 -24.49 17.11
CA ALA A 316 0.76 -25.38 16.92
C ALA A 316 1.48 -25.09 15.59
N ILE A 317 0.75 -25.00 14.50
CA ILE A 317 1.30 -24.67 13.17
C ILE A 317 2.02 -23.32 13.20
N ASN A 318 1.44 -22.30 13.84
CA ASN A 318 2.04 -20.97 13.93
C ASN A 318 3.36 -20.94 14.71
N PHE A 319 3.47 -21.70 15.82
CA PHE A 319 4.69 -21.78 16.63
C PHE A 319 5.77 -22.66 16.00
N ALA A 320 5.38 -23.64 15.17
CA ALA A 320 6.31 -24.61 14.55
C ALA A 320 7.11 -24.01 13.38
N ILE A 321 6.67 -22.89 12.79
CA ILE A 321 7.29 -22.35 11.57
C ILE A 321 8.33 -21.27 11.95
N ASP A 322 9.61 -21.53 11.67
CA ASP A 322 10.68 -20.54 11.76
C ASP A 322 10.66 -19.62 10.52
N LYS A 323 9.79 -18.62 10.62
CA LYS A 323 9.60 -17.61 9.57
C LYS A 323 10.87 -16.80 9.31
N LYS A 324 11.72 -16.60 10.36
CA LYS A 324 12.96 -15.83 10.24
C LYS A 324 13.99 -16.62 9.41
N ALA A 325 14.16 -17.90 9.69
CA ALA A 325 15.04 -18.76 8.89
C ALA A 325 14.58 -18.82 7.43
N ILE A 326 13.28 -18.99 7.17
CA ILE A 326 12.73 -18.99 5.81
C ILE A 326 13.05 -17.67 5.07
N VAL A 327 12.84 -16.52 5.70
CA VAL A 327 13.14 -15.22 5.09
C VAL A 327 14.63 -15.01 4.84
N SER A 328 15.52 -15.45 5.76
CA SER A 328 16.96 -15.26 5.62
C SER A 328 17.60 -16.23 4.64
N GLU A 329 17.26 -17.53 4.70
CA GLU A 329 17.97 -18.60 4.01
C GLU A 329 17.38 -18.91 2.63
N ILE A 330 16.05 -18.82 2.50
CA ILE A 330 15.35 -19.12 1.23
C ILE A 330 15.15 -17.86 0.40
N HIS A 331 14.79 -16.75 1.06
CA HIS A 331 14.47 -15.50 0.38
C HIS A 331 15.56 -14.43 0.46
N ASN A 332 16.77 -14.75 0.98
CA ASN A 332 17.91 -13.83 1.03
C ASN A 332 17.57 -12.44 1.61
N ASN A 333 16.70 -12.37 2.62
CA ASN A 333 16.20 -11.14 3.26
C ASN A 333 15.53 -10.15 2.29
N GLN A 334 14.93 -10.64 1.19
CA GLN A 334 14.23 -9.79 0.21
C GLN A 334 12.81 -9.39 0.62
N PHE A 335 12.36 -9.87 1.76
CA PHE A 335 11.06 -9.54 2.32
C PHE A 335 11.21 -9.02 3.75
N HIS A 336 10.25 -8.24 4.18
CA HIS A 336 10.13 -7.87 5.59
C HIS A 336 9.36 -8.96 6.33
N LEU A 337 9.91 -9.44 7.46
CA LEU A 337 9.22 -10.42 8.30
C LEU A 337 7.94 -9.82 8.87
N SER A 338 6.79 -10.45 8.62
CA SER A 338 5.52 -9.97 9.17
C SER A 338 5.43 -10.21 10.67
N LYS A 339 4.96 -9.19 11.40
CA LYS A 339 4.74 -9.24 12.84
C LYS A 339 3.26 -9.40 13.23
N GLY A 340 2.37 -9.45 12.25
CA GLY A 340 0.93 -9.54 12.43
C GLY A 340 0.21 -9.48 11.10
N ILE A 341 -1.05 -9.00 11.13
CA ILE A 341 -1.89 -8.85 9.94
C ILE A 341 -1.64 -7.48 9.29
N LEU A 342 -1.57 -6.43 10.10
CA LEU A 342 -1.32 -5.07 9.61
C LEU A 342 0.15 -4.90 9.27
N PRO A 343 0.50 -4.46 8.04
CA PRO A 343 1.88 -4.25 7.62
C PRO A 343 2.47 -2.93 8.14
N PRO A 344 3.81 -2.79 8.17
CA PRO A 344 4.46 -1.51 8.48
C PRO A 344 3.98 -0.38 7.56
N GLY A 345 3.68 0.78 8.15
CA GLY A 345 3.11 1.94 7.45
C GLY A 345 1.59 1.98 7.41
N MET A 346 0.90 0.89 7.78
CA MET A 346 -0.55 0.90 7.96
C MET A 346 -0.92 1.63 9.26
N PRO A 347 -1.93 2.53 9.26
CA PRO A 347 -2.48 3.05 10.51
C PRO A 347 -2.84 1.92 11.47
N GLY A 348 -2.51 2.06 12.75
CA GLY A 348 -2.75 1.00 13.74
C GLY A 348 -1.70 -0.11 13.81
N PHE A 349 -0.72 -0.14 12.92
CA PHE A 349 0.41 -1.08 12.99
C PHE A 349 1.14 -0.99 14.35
N ASP A 350 1.47 -2.14 14.93
CA ASP A 350 2.22 -2.25 16.17
C ASP A 350 3.58 -2.92 15.93
N PRO A 351 4.70 -2.19 15.99
CA PRO A 351 6.04 -2.74 15.74
C PRO A 351 6.51 -3.72 16.82
N GLY A 352 5.95 -3.66 18.03
CA GLY A 352 6.30 -4.55 19.15
C GLY A 352 5.64 -5.92 19.10
N LYS A 353 4.67 -6.13 18.20
CA LYS A 353 3.92 -7.37 18.10
C LYS A 353 4.78 -8.53 17.58
N ASN A 354 4.67 -9.67 18.20
CA ASN A 354 5.17 -10.97 17.73
C ASN A 354 4.38 -12.09 18.43
N PRO A 355 3.15 -12.39 17.98
CA PRO A 355 2.27 -13.33 18.68
C PRO A 355 2.77 -14.77 18.62
N TYR A 356 3.56 -15.11 17.61
CA TYR A 356 4.01 -16.48 17.34
C TYR A 356 5.50 -16.49 17.01
N PRO A 357 6.40 -16.29 18.04
CA PRO A 357 7.81 -16.59 17.86
C PRO A 357 7.99 -18.10 17.63
N TYR A 358 8.97 -18.48 16.82
CA TYR A 358 9.30 -19.90 16.65
C TYR A 358 9.61 -20.56 18.00
N ASP A 359 8.86 -21.62 18.31
CA ASP A 359 9.00 -22.38 19.55
C ASP A 359 8.42 -23.79 19.34
N GLU A 360 9.30 -24.72 19.01
CA GLU A 360 8.93 -26.11 18.71
C GLU A 360 8.35 -26.84 19.93
N ALA A 361 8.87 -26.55 21.12
CA ALA A 361 8.36 -27.16 22.36
C ALA A 361 6.94 -26.69 22.68
N ARG A 362 6.66 -25.41 22.49
CA ARG A 362 5.33 -24.84 22.63
C ARG A 362 4.38 -25.36 21.56
N ALA A 363 4.85 -25.51 20.32
CA ALA A 363 4.08 -26.11 19.24
C ALA A 363 3.67 -27.55 19.59
N ALA A 364 4.59 -28.37 20.10
CA ALA A 364 4.29 -29.74 20.55
C ALA A 364 3.28 -29.78 21.72
N GLY A 365 3.34 -28.79 22.64
CA GLY A 365 2.33 -28.62 23.68
C GLY A 365 0.93 -28.40 23.12
N PHE A 366 0.79 -27.47 22.16
CA PHE A 366 -0.48 -27.23 21.46
C PHE A 366 -0.95 -28.41 20.63
N MET A 367 -0.05 -29.25 20.07
CA MET A 367 -0.43 -30.50 19.42
C MET A 367 -1.10 -31.46 20.40
N SER A 368 -0.56 -31.57 21.62
CA SER A 368 -1.17 -32.40 22.67
C SER A 368 -2.52 -31.86 23.12
N GLU A 369 -2.63 -30.54 23.32
CA GLU A 369 -3.91 -29.88 23.65
C GLU A 369 -4.96 -30.00 22.53
N ALA A 370 -4.51 -30.10 21.28
CA ALA A 370 -5.36 -30.33 20.12
C ALA A 370 -5.87 -31.79 20.04
N GLY A 371 -5.33 -32.70 20.86
CA GLY A 371 -5.67 -34.12 20.84
C GLY A 371 -4.81 -34.95 19.88
N PHE A 372 -3.70 -34.40 19.37
CA PHE A 372 -2.79 -35.05 18.42
C PHE A 372 -1.34 -35.10 18.93
N PRO A 373 -1.08 -35.70 20.11
CA PRO A 373 0.29 -35.76 20.65
C PRO A 373 1.22 -36.42 19.63
N LYS A 374 2.33 -35.75 19.25
CA LYS A 374 3.27 -36.22 18.22
C LYS A 374 2.61 -36.53 16.84
N GLY A 375 1.43 -36.00 16.57
CA GLY A 375 0.68 -36.22 15.34
C GLY A 375 -0.15 -37.51 15.31
N GLU A 376 -0.27 -38.24 16.43
CA GLU A 376 -1.07 -39.45 16.51
C GLU A 376 -2.54 -39.18 16.15
N GLY A 377 -3.07 -39.92 15.20
CA GLY A 377 -4.46 -39.78 14.70
C GLY A 377 -4.70 -38.57 13.78
N LEU A 378 -3.69 -37.75 13.52
CA LEU A 378 -3.81 -36.59 12.62
C LEU A 378 -3.66 -37.06 11.15
N SER A 379 -4.64 -36.71 10.30
CA SER A 379 -4.51 -36.87 8.85
C SER A 379 -3.52 -35.86 8.27
N SER A 380 -2.87 -36.19 7.15
CA SER A 380 -1.99 -35.28 6.43
C SER A 380 -2.72 -33.99 6.04
N LEU A 381 -2.06 -32.85 6.25
CA LEU A 381 -2.57 -31.55 5.82
C LEU A 381 -2.22 -31.30 4.35
N GLU A 382 -3.20 -30.87 3.58
CA GLU A 382 -3.00 -30.49 2.19
C GLU A 382 -2.65 -29.00 2.11
N ILE A 383 -1.48 -28.66 1.55
CA ILE A 383 -1.02 -27.29 1.35
C ILE A 383 -1.08 -26.94 -0.13
N TRP A 384 -1.81 -25.90 -0.47
CA TRP A 384 -2.04 -25.45 -1.84
C TRP A 384 -1.31 -24.16 -2.16
N SER A 385 -0.67 -24.11 -3.34
CA SER A 385 0.03 -22.93 -3.83
C SER A 385 -0.33 -22.63 -5.29
N ALA A 386 -0.56 -21.35 -5.60
CA ALA A 386 -0.69 -20.85 -6.97
C ALA A 386 0.67 -20.66 -7.67
N SER A 387 1.79 -20.75 -6.95
CA SER A 387 3.13 -20.63 -7.50
C SER A 387 3.90 -21.94 -7.41
N LYS A 388 4.52 -22.33 -8.53
CA LYS A 388 5.43 -23.48 -8.61
C LYS A 388 6.89 -23.04 -8.88
N SER A 389 7.24 -21.78 -8.55
CA SER A 389 8.61 -21.30 -8.66
C SER A 389 9.56 -22.07 -7.75
N GLU A 390 10.85 -22.07 -8.07
CA GLU A 390 11.88 -22.76 -7.26
C GLU A 390 11.86 -22.28 -5.80
N ALA A 391 11.75 -20.96 -5.59
CA ALA A 391 11.66 -20.37 -4.25
C ALA A 391 10.41 -20.84 -3.50
N ALA A 392 9.25 -20.91 -4.17
CA ALA A 392 8.03 -21.41 -3.56
C ALA A 392 8.14 -22.89 -3.18
N GLN A 393 8.78 -23.72 -4.02
CA GLN A 393 9.00 -25.13 -3.73
C GLN A 393 9.96 -25.33 -2.55
N LYS A 394 11.07 -24.56 -2.49
CA LYS A 394 12.01 -24.56 -1.36
C LYS A 394 11.31 -24.20 -0.05
N GLU A 395 10.53 -23.12 -0.06
CA GLU A 395 9.79 -22.67 1.13
C GLU A 395 8.79 -23.74 1.61
N LEU A 396 7.99 -24.30 0.71
CA LEU A 396 6.99 -25.32 1.05
C LEU A 396 7.63 -26.61 1.59
N ASN A 397 8.78 -27.02 1.02
CA ASN A 397 9.52 -28.16 1.52
C ASN A 397 10.10 -27.91 2.92
N GLU A 398 10.60 -26.69 3.19
CA GLU A 398 11.09 -26.33 4.52
C GLU A 398 9.94 -26.32 5.55
N ILE A 399 8.80 -25.72 5.22
CA ILE A 399 7.62 -25.73 6.09
C ILE A 399 7.16 -27.17 6.37
N ARG A 400 7.10 -28.02 5.34
CA ARG A 400 6.80 -29.46 5.52
C ARG A 400 7.79 -30.14 6.49
N SER A 401 9.07 -29.84 6.35
CA SER A 401 10.11 -30.35 7.25
C SER A 401 9.90 -29.88 8.69
N GLN A 402 9.65 -28.59 8.90
CA GLN A 402 9.41 -28.02 10.23
C GLN A 402 8.16 -28.59 10.89
N LEU A 403 7.06 -28.70 10.15
CA LEU A 403 5.81 -29.27 10.65
C LEU A 403 5.95 -30.77 10.99
N SER A 404 6.78 -31.51 10.24
CA SER A 404 7.01 -32.93 10.52
C SER A 404 7.71 -33.18 11.86
N ARG A 405 8.50 -32.21 12.35
CA ARG A 405 9.18 -32.31 13.68
C ARG A 405 8.18 -32.36 14.84
N ILE A 406 7.01 -31.77 14.67
CA ILE A 406 5.93 -31.82 15.67
C ILE A 406 4.87 -32.85 15.34
N GLY A 407 5.11 -33.72 14.34
CA GLY A 407 4.22 -34.83 13.95
C GLY A 407 3.20 -34.51 12.87
N ILE A 408 3.19 -33.27 12.29
CA ILE A 408 2.26 -32.91 11.22
C ILE A 408 2.84 -33.34 9.87
N GLN A 409 2.16 -34.26 9.18
CA GLN A 409 2.49 -34.64 7.81
C GLN A 409 1.80 -33.72 6.83
N CYS A 410 2.48 -33.33 5.73
CA CYS A 410 1.95 -32.42 4.73
C CYS A 410 2.07 -32.97 3.30
N VAL A 411 1.02 -32.79 2.51
CA VAL A 411 1.00 -33.02 1.05
C VAL A 411 0.93 -31.67 0.36
N ILE A 412 1.84 -31.43 -0.60
CA ILE A 412 1.93 -30.14 -1.31
C ILE A 412 1.29 -30.28 -2.67
N HIS A 413 0.39 -29.35 -2.98
CA HIS A 413 -0.33 -29.27 -4.24
C HIS A 413 -0.08 -27.93 -4.93
N PHE A 414 -0.11 -27.92 -6.27
CA PHE A 414 0.04 -26.71 -7.08
C PHE A 414 -1.14 -26.59 -8.04
N GLU A 415 -1.81 -25.44 -8.02
CA GLU A 415 -2.76 -25.01 -9.04
C GLU A 415 -2.33 -23.63 -9.52
N THR A 416 -1.68 -23.57 -10.69
CA THR A 416 -1.10 -22.34 -11.23
C THR A 416 -2.05 -21.52 -12.09
N ASP A 417 -3.22 -22.07 -12.44
CA ASP A 417 -4.31 -21.34 -13.06
C ASP A 417 -5.05 -20.52 -11.98
N TRP A 418 -4.83 -19.22 -11.96
CA TRP A 418 -5.37 -18.36 -10.90
C TRP A 418 -6.90 -18.43 -10.76
N PRO A 419 -7.72 -18.34 -11.84
CA PRO A 419 -9.17 -18.51 -11.73
C PRO A 419 -9.60 -19.83 -11.08
N LYS A 420 -8.92 -20.93 -11.38
CA LYS A 420 -9.19 -22.23 -10.74
C LYS A 420 -8.80 -22.24 -9.28
N PHE A 421 -7.60 -21.74 -8.97
CA PHE A 421 -7.12 -21.62 -7.60
C PHE A 421 -8.09 -20.76 -6.76
N GLU A 422 -8.49 -19.60 -7.23
CA GLU A 422 -9.46 -18.75 -6.55
C GLU A 422 -10.82 -19.42 -6.35
N SER A 423 -11.29 -20.17 -7.34
CA SER A 423 -12.52 -20.98 -7.23
C SER A 423 -12.42 -22.04 -6.14
N MET A 424 -11.23 -22.67 -5.99
CA MET A 424 -10.97 -23.63 -4.90
C MET A 424 -11.01 -22.94 -3.53
N LEU A 425 -10.41 -21.75 -3.40
CA LEU A 425 -10.47 -20.96 -2.17
C LEU A 425 -11.93 -20.64 -1.79
N ARG A 426 -12.70 -20.11 -2.74
CA ARG A 426 -14.13 -19.76 -2.55
C ARG A 426 -15.01 -20.95 -2.18
N SER A 427 -14.67 -22.16 -2.66
CA SER A 427 -15.41 -23.38 -2.38
C SER A 427 -14.85 -24.19 -1.20
N ASN A 428 -13.93 -23.61 -0.41
CA ASN A 428 -13.29 -24.24 0.77
C ASN A 428 -12.58 -25.58 0.46
N LYS A 429 -12.04 -25.73 -0.77
CA LYS A 429 -11.36 -26.96 -1.22
C LYS A 429 -9.84 -26.94 -0.95
N ALA A 430 -9.31 -25.87 -0.41
CA ALA A 430 -7.91 -25.72 -0.04
C ALA A 430 -7.79 -25.53 1.48
N PRO A 431 -7.54 -26.60 2.26
CA PRO A 431 -7.46 -26.52 3.72
C PRO A 431 -6.37 -25.59 4.21
N VAL A 432 -5.15 -25.71 3.66
CA VAL A 432 -4.06 -24.75 3.87
C VAL A 432 -3.66 -24.18 2.52
N PHE A 433 -3.53 -22.88 2.43
CA PHE A 433 -3.19 -22.23 1.16
C PHE A 433 -2.30 -20.99 1.36
N ILE A 434 -1.47 -20.71 0.35
CA ILE A 434 -0.69 -19.47 0.32
C ILE A 434 -1.51 -18.38 -0.36
N TYR A 435 -1.61 -17.22 0.29
CA TYR A 435 -2.27 -16.05 -0.26
C TYR A 435 -1.48 -14.77 0.03
N ALA A 436 -1.60 -13.79 -0.86
CA ALA A 436 -1.03 -12.47 -0.66
C ALA A 436 -2.10 -11.40 -0.87
N TRP A 437 -2.16 -10.47 0.06
CA TRP A 437 -3.01 -9.28 -0.02
C TRP A 437 -2.17 -8.03 -0.14
N TYR A 438 -2.58 -7.12 -1.00
CA TYR A 438 -2.01 -5.80 -1.16
C TYR A 438 -3.11 -4.78 -0.88
N ALA A 439 -2.79 -3.74 -0.10
CA ALA A 439 -3.79 -2.75 0.24
C ALA A 439 -4.27 -1.98 -1.00
N ASP A 440 -5.59 -1.92 -1.16
CA ASP A 440 -6.23 -1.03 -2.12
C ASP A 440 -6.15 0.42 -1.64
N PHE A 441 -6.28 0.63 -0.31
CA PHE A 441 -6.19 1.93 0.35
C PHE A 441 -5.61 1.79 1.77
N PRO A 442 -4.98 2.85 2.31
CA PRO A 442 -4.26 2.79 3.58
C PRO A 442 -5.20 2.94 4.79
N ASP A 443 -6.06 1.95 5.02
CA ASP A 443 -6.90 1.84 6.20
C ASP A 443 -6.89 0.40 6.72
N PRO A 444 -6.86 0.15 8.04
CA PRO A 444 -6.85 -1.19 8.61
C PRO A 444 -8.01 -2.07 8.17
N ASP A 445 -9.16 -1.48 7.83
CA ASP A 445 -10.32 -2.20 7.31
C ASP A 445 -9.99 -2.96 6.01
N ASN A 446 -9.05 -2.47 5.22
CA ASN A 446 -8.61 -3.12 3.98
C ASN A 446 -7.93 -4.48 4.21
N PHE A 447 -7.41 -4.73 5.41
CA PHE A 447 -6.90 -6.04 5.82
C PHE A 447 -7.89 -6.77 6.73
N LEU A 448 -8.28 -6.14 7.83
CA LEU A 448 -9.05 -6.82 8.87
C LEU A 448 -10.50 -7.05 8.45
N GLY A 449 -11.13 -6.04 7.84
CA GLY A 449 -12.50 -6.16 7.36
C GLY A 449 -12.62 -7.03 6.11
N ILE A 450 -11.73 -6.83 5.12
CA ILE A 450 -11.81 -7.55 3.85
C ILE A 450 -11.44 -9.02 4.00
N LEU A 451 -10.42 -9.37 4.79
CA LEU A 451 -9.94 -10.75 4.89
C LEU A 451 -10.63 -11.58 5.98
N PHE A 452 -11.21 -10.93 7.02
CA PHE A 452 -11.66 -11.67 8.22
C PHE A 452 -13.12 -11.43 8.61
N HIS A 453 -13.81 -10.40 8.09
CA HIS A 453 -15.24 -10.26 8.37
C HIS A 453 -16.00 -11.42 7.75
N SER A 454 -16.88 -12.09 8.52
CA SER A 454 -17.57 -13.33 8.07
C SER A 454 -18.40 -13.17 6.80
N LYS A 455 -18.92 -11.96 6.53
CA LYS A 455 -19.69 -11.65 5.30
C LYS A 455 -18.80 -11.23 4.12
N SER A 456 -17.49 -11.14 4.30
CA SER A 456 -16.61 -10.73 3.21
C SER A 456 -16.44 -11.84 2.17
N LYS A 457 -16.54 -11.48 0.90
CA LYS A 457 -16.29 -12.39 -0.24
C LYS A 457 -14.82 -12.83 -0.35
N ASN A 458 -13.91 -12.12 0.32
CA ASN A 458 -12.47 -12.40 0.33
C ASN A 458 -12.00 -13.13 1.59
N ASN A 459 -12.94 -13.50 2.48
CA ASN A 459 -12.65 -14.34 3.64
C ASN A 459 -12.51 -15.81 3.22
N TYR A 460 -11.48 -16.14 2.47
CA TYR A 460 -11.19 -17.49 1.99
C TYR A 460 -10.81 -18.49 3.10
N ILE A 461 -10.52 -17.97 4.29
CA ILE A 461 -10.14 -18.75 5.47
C ILE A 461 -11.39 -19.29 6.18
N ALA A 462 -12.57 -18.84 5.77
CA ALA A 462 -13.85 -19.10 6.40
C ALA A 462 -13.84 -18.77 7.92
N TYR A 463 -13.08 -17.73 8.29
CA TYR A 463 -13.01 -17.26 9.66
C TYR A 463 -14.36 -16.69 10.10
N HIS A 464 -14.80 -17.09 11.29
CA HIS A 464 -16.05 -16.60 11.87
C HIS A 464 -15.87 -16.36 13.37
N ASN A 465 -16.01 -15.09 13.77
CA ASN A 465 -16.04 -14.67 15.17
C ASN A 465 -17.03 -13.49 15.28
N PRO A 466 -18.23 -13.71 15.87
CA PRO A 466 -19.27 -12.67 15.94
C PRO A 466 -18.83 -11.40 16.65
N GLU A 467 -17.94 -11.49 17.64
CA GLU A 467 -17.43 -10.32 18.34
C GLU A 467 -16.45 -9.53 17.46
N VAL A 468 -15.62 -10.21 16.66
CA VAL A 468 -14.75 -9.55 15.66
C VAL A 468 -15.60 -8.85 14.62
N ASP A 469 -16.64 -9.49 14.07
CA ASP A 469 -17.57 -8.87 13.11
C ASP A 469 -18.21 -7.61 13.68
N ARG A 470 -18.75 -7.72 14.92
CA ARG A 470 -19.36 -6.58 15.60
C ARG A 470 -18.39 -5.41 15.80
N LEU A 471 -17.15 -5.72 16.21
CA LEU A 471 -16.12 -4.69 16.40
C LEU A 471 -15.65 -4.07 15.08
N LEU A 472 -15.57 -4.84 13.99
CA LEU A 472 -15.27 -4.34 12.66
C LEU A 472 -16.34 -3.34 12.19
N ASP A 473 -17.62 -3.69 12.34
CA ASP A 473 -18.72 -2.81 11.96
C ASP A 473 -18.73 -1.52 12.81
N GLN A 474 -18.44 -1.63 14.10
CA GLN A 474 -18.28 -0.47 14.98
C GLN A 474 -17.08 0.40 14.60
N ALA A 475 -15.92 -0.21 14.28
CA ALA A 475 -14.72 0.52 13.88
C ALA A 475 -14.94 1.29 12.57
N ARG A 476 -15.69 0.73 11.63
CA ARG A 476 -16.08 1.41 10.38
C ARG A 476 -16.92 2.66 10.62
N ALA A 477 -17.74 2.65 11.69
CA ALA A 477 -18.61 3.76 12.06
C ALA A 477 -18.00 4.71 13.12
N GLU A 478 -16.83 4.39 13.69
CA GLU A 478 -16.20 5.23 14.72
C GLU A 478 -15.52 6.45 14.09
N ARG A 479 -15.99 7.63 14.50
CA ARG A 479 -15.52 8.94 14.02
C ARG A 479 -14.16 9.33 14.59
N ASP A 480 -13.94 9.02 15.87
CA ASP A 480 -12.68 9.34 16.54
C ASP A 480 -11.56 8.45 16.00
N TYR A 481 -10.61 9.06 15.32
CA TYR A 481 -9.50 8.33 14.69
C TYR A 481 -8.69 7.49 15.66
N LEU A 482 -8.38 8.03 16.86
CA LEU A 482 -7.57 7.31 17.85
C LEU A 482 -8.31 6.12 18.43
N LYS A 483 -9.60 6.29 18.74
CA LYS A 483 -10.48 5.20 19.19
C LYS A 483 -10.61 4.14 18.09
N ARG A 484 -10.84 4.55 16.84
CA ARG A 484 -10.92 3.65 15.70
C ARG A 484 -9.65 2.82 15.54
N MET A 485 -8.46 3.43 15.62
CA MET A 485 -7.19 2.71 15.56
C MET A 485 -6.99 1.77 16.77
N ALA A 486 -7.45 2.16 17.96
CA ALA A 486 -7.42 1.28 19.12
C ALA A 486 -8.34 0.06 18.94
N MET A 487 -9.52 0.24 18.34
CA MET A 487 -10.43 -0.86 18.01
C MET A 487 -9.79 -1.82 17.01
N TYR A 488 -9.18 -1.34 15.92
CA TYR A 488 -8.50 -2.20 14.95
C TYR A 488 -7.33 -2.97 15.56
N ARG A 489 -6.55 -2.37 16.47
CA ARG A 489 -5.50 -3.12 17.22
C ARG A 489 -6.09 -4.24 18.08
N LYS A 490 -7.23 -3.99 18.76
CA LYS A 490 -7.95 -5.02 19.51
C LYS A 490 -8.46 -6.14 18.61
N ILE A 491 -9.07 -5.78 17.48
CA ILE A 491 -9.57 -6.74 16.47
C ILE A 491 -8.43 -7.62 15.95
N GLU A 492 -7.31 -7.01 15.54
CA GLU A 492 -6.15 -7.76 15.06
C GLU A 492 -5.62 -8.74 16.12
N LYS A 493 -5.56 -8.31 17.39
CA LYS A 493 -5.15 -9.17 18.49
C LYS A 493 -6.08 -10.39 18.61
N MET A 494 -7.39 -10.19 18.59
CA MET A 494 -8.38 -11.28 18.68
C MET A 494 -8.24 -12.26 17.52
N ILE A 495 -8.10 -11.76 16.28
CA ILE A 495 -7.90 -12.62 15.10
C ILE A 495 -6.61 -13.43 15.24
N LEU A 496 -5.51 -12.80 15.66
CA LEU A 496 -4.24 -13.51 15.86
C LEU A 496 -4.33 -14.56 16.97
N GLU A 497 -5.07 -14.30 18.06
CA GLU A 497 -5.32 -15.29 19.12
C GLU A 497 -6.12 -16.51 18.63
N ASP A 498 -7.01 -16.33 17.65
CA ASP A 498 -7.74 -17.41 16.99
C ASP A 498 -6.89 -18.17 15.95
N ALA A 499 -5.73 -17.63 15.58
CA ALA A 499 -4.75 -18.24 14.68
C ALA A 499 -5.30 -18.72 13.32
N PRO A 500 -6.18 -17.97 12.61
CA PRO A 500 -6.72 -18.43 11.32
C PRO A 500 -5.71 -18.35 10.17
N ILE A 501 -4.57 -17.68 10.38
CA ILE A 501 -3.49 -17.56 9.40
C ILE A 501 -2.12 -17.76 10.07
N VAL A 502 -1.11 -18.04 9.24
CA VAL A 502 0.30 -17.88 9.60
C VAL A 502 0.82 -16.64 8.84
N PRO A 503 0.95 -15.47 9.48
CA PRO A 503 1.52 -14.29 8.85
C PRO A 503 3.00 -14.55 8.53
N MET A 504 3.43 -14.38 7.27
CA MET A 504 4.79 -14.69 6.84
C MET A 504 5.61 -13.43 6.58
N ILE A 505 5.24 -12.66 5.56
CA ILE A 505 6.05 -11.55 5.06
C ILE A 505 5.20 -10.38 4.60
N ASN A 506 5.85 -9.21 4.59
CA ASN A 506 5.41 -8.04 3.83
C ASN A 506 6.41 -7.83 2.68
N HIS A 507 5.91 -7.52 1.48
CA HIS A 507 6.77 -7.25 0.34
C HIS A 507 7.54 -5.94 0.53
N LEU A 508 8.71 -5.86 -0.09
CA LEU A 508 9.54 -4.66 -0.09
C LEU A 508 9.48 -3.97 -1.45
N PHE A 509 9.30 -2.67 -1.44
CA PHE A 509 9.71 -1.82 -2.54
C PHE A 509 11.24 -1.73 -2.50
N GLN A 510 11.90 -2.04 -3.61
CA GLN A 510 13.37 -2.04 -3.73
C GLN A 510 13.74 -1.51 -5.11
N MET A 511 14.32 -0.33 -5.16
CA MET A 511 14.72 0.33 -6.40
C MET A 511 16.04 1.05 -6.22
N VAL A 512 16.83 1.09 -7.30
CA VAL A 512 18.01 1.95 -7.41
C VAL A 512 17.75 3.08 -8.37
N TYR A 513 18.33 4.23 -8.06
CA TYR A 513 18.21 5.47 -8.82
C TYR A 513 19.59 5.98 -9.20
N GLN A 514 19.69 6.63 -10.35
CA GLN A 514 20.90 7.34 -10.74
C GLN A 514 21.26 8.42 -9.71
N PRO A 515 22.54 8.70 -9.44
CA PRO A 515 22.95 9.62 -8.35
C PRO A 515 22.49 11.07 -8.58
N TYR A 516 22.17 11.44 -9.81
CA TYR A 516 21.63 12.76 -10.17
C TYR A 516 20.10 12.85 -10.02
N VAL A 517 19.41 11.77 -9.74
CA VAL A 517 17.96 11.77 -9.43
C VAL A 517 17.74 12.24 -8.00
N LYS A 518 16.86 13.22 -7.83
CA LYS A 518 16.53 13.86 -6.56
C LYS A 518 15.01 13.96 -6.38
N GLY A 519 14.56 14.14 -5.15
CA GLY A 519 13.14 14.35 -4.83
C GLY A 519 12.28 13.10 -4.94
N VAL A 520 12.87 11.90 -4.94
CA VAL A 520 12.11 10.64 -4.93
C VAL A 520 11.50 10.43 -3.54
N GLU A 521 10.19 10.39 -3.49
CA GLU A 521 9.41 10.11 -2.27
C GLU A 521 8.60 8.83 -2.47
N VAL A 522 8.83 7.83 -1.61
CA VAL A 522 8.11 6.55 -1.65
C VAL A 522 7.30 6.40 -0.37
N ASN A 523 5.98 6.25 -0.50
CA ASN A 523 5.12 5.84 0.59
C ASN A 523 4.92 4.31 0.58
N ALA A 524 4.21 3.77 1.57
CA ALA A 524 4.02 2.33 1.68
C ALA A 524 3.01 1.74 0.67
N LEU A 525 2.38 2.54 -0.22
CA LEU A 525 1.67 2.03 -1.39
C LEU A 525 2.62 1.61 -2.52
N GLY A 526 3.92 1.99 -2.40
CA GLY A 526 4.99 1.52 -3.30
C GLY A 526 5.15 2.32 -4.58
N GLY A 527 5.89 1.73 -5.52
CA GLY A 527 6.34 2.37 -6.76
C GLY A 527 5.26 3.01 -7.64
N PRO A 528 4.08 2.39 -7.82
CA PRO A 528 3.01 2.98 -8.63
C PRO A 528 2.51 4.34 -8.14
N TYR A 529 2.67 4.62 -6.85
CA TYR A 529 2.19 5.84 -6.19
C TYR A 529 3.29 6.89 -5.94
N ILE A 530 4.45 6.79 -6.60
CA ILE A 530 5.51 7.81 -6.50
C ILE A 530 5.03 9.10 -7.17
N PRO A 531 4.98 10.24 -6.44
CA PRO A 531 4.57 11.53 -7.00
C PRO A 531 5.71 12.14 -7.83
N MET A 532 5.77 11.84 -9.13
CA MET A 532 6.88 12.25 -10.00
C MET A 532 6.96 13.78 -10.19
N LYS A 533 5.92 14.54 -9.82
CA LYS A 533 5.95 16.01 -9.80
C LYS A 533 7.05 16.60 -8.90
N LYS A 534 7.53 15.84 -7.91
CA LYS A 534 8.58 16.24 -6.96
C LYS A 534 9.99 15.83 -7.42
N ILE A 535 10.10 14.95 -8.42
CA ILE A 535 11.38 14.46 -8.93
C ILE A 535 12.03 15.53 -9.81
N TRP A 536 13.34 15.69 -9.64
CA TRP A 536 14.16 16.53 -10.49
C TRP A 536 15.53 15.91 -10.75
N LEU A 537 16.18 16.34 -11.83
CA LEU A 537 17.46 15.81 -12.26
C LEU A 537 18.53 16.90 -12.04
N LYS A 538 19.50 16.61 -11.16
CA LYS A 538 20.69 17.46 -11.03
C LYS A 538 21.42 17.52 -12.36
N LYS A 539 21.84 18.72 -12.79
CA LYS A 539 22.67 18.87 -13.99
C LYS A 539 23.92 18.01 -13.81
N ARG A 540 24.25 17.24 -14.85
CA ARG A 540 25.51 16.49 -14.88
C ARG A 540 26.66 17.48 -14.98
N GLU A 541 27.59 17.44 -14.04
CA GLU A 541 28.87 18.08 -14.13
C GLU A 541 29.73 17.39 -15.18
#